data_e98472010d352f073e961726a5d4bc29
#
_entry.id   e98472010d352f073e961726a5d4bc29
#
_cell.length_a   1.000
_cell.length_b   1.000
_cell.length_c   1.000
_cell.angle_alpha   90.00
_cell.angle_beta   90.00
_cell.angle_gamma   90.00
#
_symmetry.space_group_name_H-M   'P 1'
#
loop_
_entity.id
_entity.type
_entity.pdbx_description
1 polymer ?
#
loop_
_entity_poly.entity_id
_entity_poly.type
_entity_poly.pdbx_seq_one_letter_code
_entity_poly.pdbx_strand_id
1 'polypeptide(L)'
;LENLDIPTFPLINLWEGEDDQVPSLKATADELGFRTPIIGNLFRDGGEALAPQLDGFVDALQNGSMPAEPHSHKGMALTENAKWVAENAYGVPAERVIYKPGFTESVSEAMELCQSAGISLDDLAFVAVKSPATMTDNDRAPEEERTVTLKKVEVHAGAGLVHVNLTTSLTTPTISP
;
A
#
# COMPACT_ATOMS: atom_id res chain seq x y z
N LEU A 1 -6.67 -0.29 3.66
CA LEU A 1 -7.45 0.68 2.86
C LEU A 1 -8.64 1.24 3.63
N GLU A 2 -9.24 0.47 4.55
CA GLU A 2 -10.33 0.97 5.42
C GLU A 2 -9.88 2.18 6.25
N ASN A 3 -8.65 2.17 6.77
CA ASN A 3 -8.09 3.31 7.52
C ASN A 3 -7.94 4.59 6.68
N LEU A 4 -8.16 4.49 5.37
CA LEU A 4 -8.10 5.60 4.42
C LEU A 4 -9.49 6.03 3.93
N ASP A 5 -10.57 5.48 4.51
CA ASP A 5 -11.96 5.67 4.07
C ASP A 5 -12.19 5.41 2.57
N ILE A 6 -11.37 4.54 1.98
CA ILE A 6 -11.50 4.20 0.56
C ILE A 6 -12.43 3.00 0.42
N PRO A 7 -13.57 3.14 -0.28
CA PRO A 7 -14.47 2.04 -0.55
C PRO A 7 -13.75 0.91 -1.29
N THR A 8 -13.68 -0.26 -0.69
CA THR A 8 -12.96 -1.41 -1.26
C THR A 8 -13.94 -2.50 -1.67
N PHE A 9 -13.84 -2.95 -2.92
CA PHE A 9 -14.61 -4.06 -3.46
C PHE A 9 -13.65 -5.18 -3.83
N PRO A 10 -13.65 -6.32 -3.13
CA PRO A 10 -12.85 -7.46 -3.52
C PRO A 10 -13.29 -8.01 -4.88
N LEU A 11 -12.35 -8.21 -5.78
CA LEU A 11 -12.56 -8.94 -7.02
C LEU A 11 -11.91 -10.31 -6.88
N ILE A 12 -12.73 -11.35 -6.89
CA ILE A 12 -12.29 -12.74 -6.69
C ILE A 12 -12.45 -13.48 -8.01
N ASN A 13 -11.32 -13.85 -8.61
CA ASN A 13 -11.31 -14.65 -9.82
C ASN A 13 -11.25 -16.13 -9.46
N LEU A 14 -12.30 -16.88 -9.81
CA LEU A 14 -12.39 -18.31 -9.59
C LEU A 14 -11.69 -19.08 -10.72
N TRP A 15 -11.12 -20.21 -10.38
CA TRP A 15 -10.69 -21.21 -11.35
C TRP A 15 -11.82 -22.18 -11.67
N GLU A 16 -11.64 -22.98 -12.71
CA GLU A 16 -12.61 -24.00 -13.08
C GLU A 16 -12.80 -25.01 -11.92
N GLY A 17 -14.06 -25.26 -11.57
CA GLY A 17 -14.42 -26.18 -10.47
C GLY A 17 -14.47 -25.56 -9.07
N GLU A 18 -14.29 -24.25 -8.93
CA GLU A 18 -14.33 -23.55 -7.63
C GLU A 18 -15.67 -22.83 -7.37
N ASP A 19 -16.67 -23.03 -8.20
CA ASP A 19 -17.98 -22.37 -8.08
C ASP A 19 -18.70 -22.67 -6.74
N ASP A 20 -18.39 -23.79 -6.11
CA ASP A 20 -18.91 -24.18 -4.79
C ASP A 20 -18.32 -23.36 -3.63
N GLN A 21 -17.21 -22.64 -3.85
CA GLN A 21 -16.56 -21.78 -2.84
C GLN A 21 -17.24 -20.41 -2.72
N VAL A 22 -18.07 -20.00 -3.67
CA VAL A 22 -18.71 -18.68 -3.70
C VAL A 22 -19.42 -18.32 -2.39
N PRO A 23 -20.22 -19.20 -1.75
CA PRO A 23 -20.86 -18.86 -0.50
C PRO A 23 -19.89 -18.58 0.65
N SER A 24 -18.81 -19.37 0.76
CA SER A 24 -17.79 -19.17 1.80
C SER A 24 -16.98 -17.91 1.59
N LEU A 25 -16.64 -17.60 0.34
CA LEU A 25 -15.92 -16.37 -0.02
C LEU A 25 -16.74 -15.11 0.30
N LYS A 26 -18.06 -15.15 0.04
CA LYS A 26 -18.96 -14.04 0.43
C LYS A 26 -19.03 -13.89 1.94
N ALA A 27 -19.21 -14.98 2.67
CA ALA A 27 -19.25 -14.95 4.13
C ALA A 27 -17.95 -14.39 4.72
N THR A 28 -16.81 -14.82 4.21
CA THR A 28 -15.49 -14.28 4.63
C THR A 28 -15.35 -12.79 4.33
N ALA A 29 -15.80 -12.33 3.16
CA ALA A 29 -15.77 -10.92 2.83
C ALA A 29 -16.65 -10.09 3.78
N ASP A 30 -17.84 -10.59 4.12
CA ASP A 30 -18.75 -9.95 5.08
C ASP A 30 -18.15 -9.91 6.49
N GLU A 31 -17.53 -11.01 6.94
CA GLU A 31 -16.84 -11.10 8.25
C GLU A 31 -15.66 -10.10 8.34
N LEU A 32 -14.97 -9.89 7.24
CA LEU A 32 -13.86 -8.92 7.14
C LEU A 32 -14.32 -7.48 6.92
N GLY A 33 -15.62 -7.22 6.86
CA GLY A 33 -16.17 -5.88 6.68
C GLY A 33 -16.05 -5.33 5.26
N PHE A 34 -15.67 -6.15 4.29
CA PHE A 34 -15.64 -5.71 2.89
C PHE A 34 -17.04 -5.51 2.32
N ARG A 35 -17.15 -4.64 1.32
CA ARG A 35 -18.37 -4.56 0.51
C ARG A 35 -18.57 -5.85 -0.26
N THR A 36 -19.79 -6.07 -0.74
CA THR A 36 -20.15 -7.27 -1.52
C THR A 36 -19.09 -7.55 -2.59
N PRO A 37 -18.40 -8.71 -2.52
CA PRO A 37 -17.35 -9.03 -3.47
C PRO A 37 -17.91 -9.30 -4.86
N ILE A 38 -17.14 -8.92 -5.87
CA ILE A 38 -17.39 -9.28 -7.27
C ILE A 38 -16.70 -10.63 -7.49
N ILE A 39 -17.47 -11.67 -7.77
CA ILE A 39 -16.95 -13.05 -7.88
C ILE A 39 -17.32 -13.66 -9.22
N GLY A 40 -16.35 -14.22 -9.92
CA GLY A 40 -16.60 -14.90 -11.18
C GLY A 40 -15.37 -15.57 -11.76
N ASN A 41 -15.57 -16.45 -12.72
CA ASN A 41 -14.50 -17.05 -13.50
C ASN A 41 -14.25 -16.21 -14.74
N LEU A 42 -13.34 -15.24 -14.64
CA LEU A 42 -13.01 -14.30 -15.73
C LEU A 42 -12.46 -15.00 -16.97
N PHE A 43 -11.78 -16.12 -16.77
CA PHE A 43 -11.20 -16.88 -17.88
C PHE A 43 -12.26 -17.62 -18.69
N ARG A 44 -13.26 -18.22 -18.01
CA ARG A 44 -14.35 -18.95 -18.65
C ARG A 44 -15.42 -18.02 -19.23
N ASP A 45 -15.85 -17.06 -18.41
CA ASP A 45 -17.11 -16.32 -18.64
C ASP A 45 -16.86 -14.89 -19.15
N GLY A 46 -15.62 -14.43 -19.13
CA GLY A 46 -15.24 -13.07 -19.56
C GLY A 46 -15.85 -11.96 -18.68
N GLY A 47 -15.77 -10.74 -19.18
CA GLY A 47 -16.27 -9.57 -18.46
C GLY A 47 -17.80 -9.49 -18.38
N GLU A 48 -18.53 -10.15 -19.27
CA GLU A 48 -19.99 -10.09 -19.32
C GLU A 48 -20.64 -10.71 -18.09
N ALA A 49 -20.03 -11.77 -17.53
CA ALA A 49 -20.51 -12.43 -16.31
C ALA A 49 -20.38 -11.56 -15.06
N LEU A 50 -19.50 -10.58 -15.09
CA LEU A 50 -19.29 -9.65 -13.98
C LEU A 50 -20.20 -8.42 -14.06
N ALA A 51 -20.67 -8.05 -15.26
CA ALA A 51 -21.42 -6.83 -15.48
C ALA A 51 -22.59 -6.65 -14.49
N PRO A 52 -23.43 -7.68 -14.18
CA PRO A 52 -24.53 -7.55 -13.22
C PRO A 52 -24.06 -7.30 -11.78
N GLN A 53 -22.80 -7.60 -11.47
CA GLN A 53 -22.23 -7.42 -10.11
C GLN A 53 -21.58 -6.03 -9.94
N LEU A 54 -21.40 -5.29 -11.03
CA LEU A 54 -20.77 -3.97 -11.00
C LEU A 54 -21.71 -2.85 -10.57
N ASP A 55 -23.00 -3.07 -10.53
CA ASP A 55 -23.98 -2.03 -10.18
C ASP A 55 -23.69 -1.45 -8.78
N GLY A 56 -23.42 -2.31 -7.78
CA GLY A 56 -23.06 -1.85 -6.43
C GLY A 56 -21.76 -1.05 -6.40
N PHE A 57 -20.81 -1.37 -7.27
CA PHE A 57 -19.58 -0.60 -7.42
C PHE A 57 -19.83 0.76 -8.06
N VAL A 58 -20.63 0.79 -9.12
CA VAL A 58 -21.02 2.03 -9.80
C VAL A 58 -21.82 2.94 -8.87
N ASP A 59 -22.77 2.39 -8.12
CA ASP A 59 -23.54 3.14 -7.13
C ASP A 59 -22.64 3.73 -6.04
N ALA A 60 -21.65 2.97 -5.57
CA ALA A 60 -20.70 3.48 -4.59
C ALA A 60 -19.81 4.60 -5.13
N LEU A 61 -19.43 4.54 -6.42
CA LEU A 61 -18.68 5.62 -7.05
C LEU A 61 -19.52 6.88 -7.27
N GLN A 62 -20.81 6.71 -7.59
CA GLN A 62 -21.70 7.83 -7.87
C GLN A 62 -22.27 8.49 -6.61
N ASN A 63 -22.59 7.70 -5.61
CA ASN A 63 -23.31 8.12 -4.41
C ASN A 63 -22.48 7.98 -3.13
N GLY A 64 -21.32 7.33 -3.19
CA GLY A 64 -20.41 7.21 -2.08
C GLY A 64 -19.72 8.54 -1.78
N SER A 65 -19.60 8.88 -0.52
CA SER A 65 -18.63 9.90 -0.09
C SER A 65 -17.23 9.35 -0.32
N MET A 66 -16.66 9.64 -1.49
CA MET A 66 -15.21 9.58 -1.60
C MET A 66 -14.65 10.59 -0.60
N PRO A 67 -13.55 10.28 0.10
CA PRO A 67 -12.88 11.29 0.91
C PRO A 67 -12.69 12.53 0.04
N ALA A 68 -13.16 13.68 0.55
CA ALA A 68 -13.25 14.92 -0.23
C ALA A 68 -11.87 15.40 -0.73
N GLU A 69 -10.81 14.96 -0.05
CA GLU A 69 -9.42 15.22 -0.45
C GLU A 69 -8.57 13.97 -0.19
N PRO A 70 -7.74 13.54 -1.16
CA PRO A 70 -6.73 12.54 -0.87
C PRO A 70 -5.83 13.09 0.24
N HIS A 71 -5.45 12.26 1.19
CA HIS A 71 -4.49 12.64 2.23
C HIS A 71 -3.23 13.21 1.57
N SER A 72 -3.08 14.52 1.67
CA SER A 72 -1.89 15.20 1.16
C SER A 72 -0.82 15.16 2.25
N HIS A 73 0.28 14.51 1.94
CA HIS A 73 1.47 14.50 2.80
C HIS A 73 2.43 15.65 2.46
N LYS A 74 2.02 16.53 1.57
CA LYS A 74 2.80 17.68 1.16
C LYS A 74 3.02 18.62 2.36
N GLY A 75 4.27 19.00 2.58
CA GLY A 75 4.67 19.80 3.73
C GLY A 75 4.81 19.02 5.06
N MET A 76 4.60 17.71 5.05
CA MET A 76 4.88 16.84 6.20
C MET A 76 6.33 16.35 6.13
N ALA A 77 7.03 16.37 7.27
CA ALA A 77 8.40 15.86 7.33
C ALA A 77 8.48 14.39 6.87
N LEU A 78 9.54 14.06 6.13
CA LEU A 78 9.71 12.74 5.52
C LEU A 78 9.55 11.57 6.52
N THR A 79 10.08 11.74 7.74
CA THR A 79 9.98 10.72 8.80
C THR A 79 8.55 10.57 9.33
N GLU A 80 7.79 11.65 9.37
CA GLU A 80 6.37 11.63 9.76
C GLU A 80 5.53 10.96 8.66
N ASN A 81 5.81 11.24 7.41
CA ASN A 81 5.20 10.54 6.26
C ASN A 81 5.44 9.04 6.33
N ALA A 82 6.67 8.62 6.60
CA ALA A 82 7.01 7.20 6.69
C ALA A 82 6.26 6.49 7.83
N LYS A 83 6.14 7.12 8.99
CA LYS A 83 5.38 6.60 10.12
C LYS A 83 3.90 6.52 9.81
N TRP A 84 3.34 7.60 9.24
CA TRP A 84 1.94 7.66 8.88
C TRP A 84 1.56 6.54 7.88
N VAL A 85 2.38 6.32 6.84
CA VAL A 85 2.17 5.24 5.87
C VAL A 85 2.28 3.87 6.53
N ALA A 86 3.29 3.65 7.39
CA ALA A 86 3.45 2.40 8.12
C ALA A 86 2.21 2.08 8.96
N GLU A 87 1.69 3.06 9.69
CA GLU A 87 0.55 2.91 10.59
C GLU A 87 -0.78 2.77 9.85
N ASN A 88 -1.07 3.68 8.92
CA ASN A 88 -2.40 3.76 8.30
C ASN A 88 -2.58 2.83 7.10
N ALA A 89 -1.51 2.52 6.37
CA ALA A 89 -1.60 1.64 5.21
C ALA A 89 -1.22 0.18 5.53
N TYR A 90 -0.36 -0.04 6.52
CA TYR A 90 0.21 -1.38 6.78
C TYR A 90 -0.02 -1.87 8.22
N GLY A 91 -0.70 -1.09 9.07
CA GLY A 91 -1.01 -1.47 10.45
C GLY A 91 0.22 -1.62 11.35
N VAL A 92 1.35 -1.03 10.97
CA VAL A 92 2.59 -1.10 11.77
C VAL A 92 2.70 0.17 12.61
N PRO A 93 2.63 0.07 13.96
CA PRO A 93 2.73 1.23 14.84
C PRO A 93 3.98 2.08 14.58
N ALA A 94 3.85 3.40 14.71
CA ALA A 94 4.91 4.37 14.41
C ALA A 94 6.24 4.11 15.17
N GLU A 95 6.16 3.59 16.39
CA GLU A 95 7.31 3.22 17.21
C GLU A 95 8.07 1.99 16.69
N ARG A 96 7.50 1.24 15.77
CA ARG A 96 8.13 0.10 15.09
C ARG A 96 8.75 0.46 13.74
N VAL A 97 8.77 1.74 13.40
CA VAL A 97 9.53 2.26 12.26
C VAL A 97 10.98 2.44 12.69
N ILE A 98 11.87 1.67 12.10
CA ILE A 98 13.30 1.59 12.44
C ILE A 98 14.11 2.33 11.39
N TYR A 99 15.11 3.08 11.82
CA TYR A 99 16.04 3.78 10.95
C TYR A 99 17.39 3.08 10.94
N LYS A 100 17.88 2.69 9.77
CA LYS A 100 19.23 2.12 9.63
C LYS A 100 20.29 3.19 9.86
N PRO A 101 21.49 2.83 10.32
CA PRO A 101 22.64 3.71 10.27
C PRO A 101 22.81 4.26 8.86
N GLY A 102 23.06 5.55 8.72
CA GLY A 102 23.14 6.24 7.42
C GLY A 102 21.83 6.77 6.85
N PHE A 103 20.67 6.42 7.45
CA PHE A 103 19.38 7.00 7.03
C PHE A 103 19.35 8.52 7.29
N THR A 104 19.73 8.95 8.48
CA THR A 104 19.75 10.37 8.87
C THR A 104 20.69 11.18 7.99
N GLU A 105 21.86 10.64 7.68
CA GLU A 105 22.82 11.24 6.77
C GLU A 105 22.22 11.41 5.36
N SER A 106 21.54 10.37 4.85
CA SER A 106 20.91 10.45 3.54
C SER A 106 19.74 11.43 3.48
N VAL A 107 19.03 11.63 4.60
CA VAL A 107 17.99 12.69 4.70
C VAL A 107 18.66 14.07 4.64
N SER A 108 19.78 14.27 5.36
CA SER A 108 20.52 15.55 5.34
C SER A 108 21.06 15.87 3.94
N GLU A 109 21.65 14.89 3.25
CA GLU A 109 22.12 15.02 1.87
C GLU A 109 20.95 15.36 0.90
N ALA A 110 19.80 14.72 1.08
CA ALA A 110 18.59 14.98 0.30
C ALA A 110 18.08 16.42 0.52
N MET A 111 18.09 16.91 1.76
CA MET A 111 17.71 18.28 2.11
C MET A 111 18.64 19.31 1.47
N GLU A 112 19.96 19.10 1.55
CA GLU A 112 20.95 19.97 0.94
C GLU A 112 20.80 20.03 -0.58
N LEU A 113 20.56 18.87 -1.23
CA LEU A 113 20.32 18.78 -2.66
C LEU A 113 19.06 19.57 -3.06
N CYS A 114 17.96 19.37 -2.35
CA CYS A 114 16.71 20.10 -2.59
C CYS A 114 16.89 21.60 -2.39
N GLN A 115 17.54 22.01 -1.31
CA GLN A 115 17.82 23.41 -1.04
C GLN A 115 18.66 24.06 -2.14
N SER A 116 19.69 23.36 -2.66
CA SER A 116 20.51 23.84 -3.77
C SER A 116 19.71 24.03 -5.06
N ALA A 117 18.66 23.24 -5.24
CA ALA A 117 17.72 23.32 -6.37
C ALA A 117 16.55 24.30 -6.13
N GLY A 118 16.48 24.95 -4.96
CA GLY A 118 15.41 25.89 -4.61
C GLY A 118 14.06 25.22 -4.34
N ILE A 119 14.04 23.93 -3.96
CA ILE A 119 12.85 23.16 -3.62
C ILE A 119 12.92 22.70 -2.15
N SER A 120 11.75 22.44 -1.54
CA SER A 120 11.68 21.79 -0.23
C SER A 120 11.56 20.28 -0.39
N LEU A 121 12.28 19.52 0.44
CA LEU A 121 12.14 18.06 0.48
C LEU A 121 10.70 17.64 0.83
N ASP A 122 10.06 18.39 1.73
CA ASP A 122 8.70 18.12 2.20
C ASP A 122 7.63 18.44 1.14
N ASP A 123 7.98 19.14 0.06
CA ASP A 123 7.08 19.39 -1.07
C ASP A 123 7.09 18.28 -2.12
N LEU A 124 8.05 17.35 -2.01
CA LEU A 124 8.13 16.21 -2.92
C LEU A 124 7.14 15.10 -2.54
N ALA A 125 6.62 14.39 -3.54
CA ALA A 125 5.78 13.24 -3.30
C ALA A 125 6.59 12.12 -2.64
N PHE A 126 6.09 11.62 -1.50
CA PHE A 126 6.71 10.52 -0.78
C PHE A 126 6.45 9.19 -1.48
N VAL A 127 7.49 8.43 -1.74
CA VAL A 127 7.40 7.08 -2.31
C VAL A 127 8.26 6.13 -1.49
N ALA A 128 7.62 5.10 -0.92
CA ALA A 128 8.32 4.01 -0.24
C ALA A 128 8.19 2.74 -1.08
N VAL A 129 9.31 2.19 -1.52
CA VAL A 129 9.31 1.04 -2.42
C VAL A 129 10.03 -0.14 -1.78
N LYS A 130 9.31 -1.25 -1.71
CA LYS A 130 9.87 -2.54 -1.30
C LYS A 130 9.39 -3.63 -2.26
N SER A 131 8.25 -4.20 -1.98
CA SER A 131 7.58 -5.16 -2.85
C SER A 131 6.11 -4.79 -2.99
N PRO A 132 5.42 -5.25 -4.04
CA PRO A 132 3.99 -4.98 -4.20
C PRO A 132 3.13 -5.51 -3.05
N ALA A 133 3.63 -6.49 -2.29
CA ALA A 133 2.84 -7.20 -1.28
C ALA A 133 2.89 -6.54 0.11
N THR A 134 4.01 -5.92 0.48
CA THR A 134 4.17 -5.39 1.84
C THR A 134 5.28 -4.35 1.96
N MET A 135 5.14 -3.46 2.94
CA MET A 135 6.16 -2.53 3.40
C MET A 135 6.95 -3.08 4.60
N THR A 136 6.46 -4.12 5.25
CA THR A 136 7.08 -4.67 6.46
C THR A 136 8.36 -5.45 6.17
N ASP A 137 9.26 -5.54 7.15
CA ASP A 137 10.54 -6.27 7.03
C ASP A 137 10.31 -7.76 6.85
N ASN A 138 9.28 -8.30 7.50
CA ASN A 138 8.87 -9.69 7.40
C ASN A 138 7.33 -9.79 7.37
N ASP A 139 6.77 -10.11 6.21
CA ASP A 139 5.34 -10.28 5.99
C ASP A 139 4.75 -11.55 6.64
N ARG A 140 5.62 -12.51 7.01
CA ARG A 140 5.23 -13.73 7.71
C ARG A 140 5.25 -13.59 9.24
N ALA A 141 5.77 -12.48 9.76
CA ALA A 141 5.74 -12.22 11.18
C ALA A 141 4.30 -11.98 11.65
N PRO A 142 3.96 -12.38 12.89
CA PRO A 142 2.73 -11.93 13.53
C PRO A 142 2.62 -10.41 13.47
N GLU A 143 1.39 -9.91 13.38
CA GLU A 143 1.15 -8.47 13.19
C GLU A 143 1.80 -7.62 14.29
N GLU A 144 1.75 -8.12 15.52
CA GLU A 144 2.36 -7.48 16.70
C GLU A 144 3.90 -7.44 16.69
N GLU A 145 4.54 -8.21 15.79
CA GLU A 145 6.00 -8.25 15.66
C GLU A 145 6.52 -7.55 14.39
N ARG A 146 5.61 -7.10 13.52
CA ARG A 146 6.00 -6.47 12.27
C ARG A 146 6.70 -5.14 12.49
N THR A 147 7.76 -4.92 11.72
CA THR A 147 8.55 -3.69 11.71
C THR A 147 8.69 -3.17 10.29
N VAL A 148 8.98 -1.88 10.16
CA VAL A 148 9.35 -1.22 8.89
C VAL A 148 10.70 -0.58 9.07
N THR A 149 11.70 -1.02 8.31
CA THR A 149 13.06 -0.48 8.41
C THR A 149 13.42 0.38 7.21
N LEU A 150 13.64 1.67 7.47
CA LEU A 150 14.06 2.67 6.49
C LEU A 150 15.58 2.64 6.34
N LYS A 151 16.08 2.56 5.11
CA LYS A 151 17.49 2.35 4.81
C LYS A 151 18.18 3.61 4.30
N LYS A 152 17.58 4.27 3.32
CA LYS A 152 18.17 5.40 2.59
C LYS A 152 17.10 6.23 1.92
N VAL A 153 17.41 7.50 1.71
CA VAL A 153 16.57 8.44 0.95
C VAL A 153 17.25 8.78 -0.37
N GLU A 154 16.48 8.87 -1.45
CA GLU A 154 16.94 9.29 -2.78
C GLU A 154 15.95 10.31 -3.35
N VAL A 155 16.47 11.43 -3.83
CA VAL A 155 15.66 12.50 -4.43
C VAL A 155 15.62 12.35 -5.94
N HIS A 156 14.44 12.36 -6.50
CA HIS A 156 14.19 12.40 -7.94
C HIS A 156 13.50 13.73 -8.29
N ALA A 157 14.23 14.82 -8.17
CA ALA A 157 13.71 16.19 -8.31
C ALA A 157 12.98 16.43 -9.63
N GLY A 158 13.48 15.88 -10.75
CA GLY A 158 12.84 15.99 -12.05
C GLY A 158 11.48 15.27 -12.15
N ALA A 159 11.22 14.31 -11.27
CA ALA A 159 9.94 13.61 -11.16
C ALA A 159 9.07 14.18 -10.02
N GLY A 160 9.58 15.14 -9.24
CA GLY A 160 8.85 15.72 -8.10
C GLY A 160 8.65 14.75 -6.95
N LEU A 161 9.55 13.76 -6.76
CA LEU A 161 9.38 12.75 -5.72
C LEU A 161 10.64 12.50 -4.89
N VAL A 162 10.43 12.03 -3.66
CA VAL A 162 11.43 11.50 -2.75
C VAL A 162 11.18 10.02 -2.53
N HIS A 163 12.19 9.22 -2.80
CA HIS A 163 12.14 7.76 -2.69
C HIS A 163 12.82 7.30 -1.40
N VAL A 164 12.09 6.58 -0.57
CA VAL A 164 12.60 5.96 0.64
C VAL A 164 12.81 4.47 0.41
N ASN A 165 14.06 4.05 0.44
CA ASN A 165 14.44 2.66 0.32
C ASN A 165 14.19 1.92 1.64
N LEU A 166 13.49 0.81 1.57
CA LEU A 166 13.18 -0.06 2.69
C LEU A 166 14.16 -1.25 2.74
N THR A 167 14.37 -1.79 3.94
CA THR A 167 15.11 -3.04 4.06
C THR A 167 14.23 -4.18 3.58
N THR A 168 14.74 -4.97 2.65
CA THR A 168 14.08 -6.21 2.25
C THR A 168 14.72 -7.36 3.00
N SER A 169 13.94 -8.12 3.73
CA SER A 169 14.31 -9.49 4.13
C SER A 169 13.99 -10.45 2.97
N LEU A 170 14.50 -10.15 1.78
CA LEU A 170 14.52 -11.14 0.72
C LEU A 170 15.55 -12.18 1.11
N THR A 171 15.11 -13.22 1.81
CA THR A 171 15.70 -14.53 1.61
C THR A 171 15.39 -14.89 0.15
N THR A 172 16.33 -14.59 -0.73
CA THR A 172 16.32 -15.14 -2.08
C THR A 172 16.17 -16.65 -1.91
N PRO A 173 15.12 -17.29 -2.43
CA PRO A 173 15.12 -18.74 -2.45
C PRO A 173 16.36 -19.15 -3.22
N THR A 174 17.31 -19.74 -2.52
CA THR A 174 18.45 -20.39 -3.14
C THR A 174 17.86 -21.56 -3.91
N ILE A 175 17.67 -21.39 -5.21
CA ILE A 175 17.42 -22.52 -6.10
C ILE A 175 18.74 -23.27 -6.12
N SER A 176 18.83 -24.30 -5.31
CA SER A 176 19.92 -25.27 -5.42
C SER A 176 19.78 -25.97 -6.79
N PRO A 177 20.88 -26.12 -7.51
CA PRO A 177 20.90 -26.79 -8.80
C PRO A 177 20.52 -28.27 -8.69
#